data_00ea0682ec3c58c153e5bebb9c110bdc
#
_entry.id   00ea0682ec3c58c153e5bebb9c110bdc
#
_cell.length_a   1.000
_cell.length_b   1.000
_cell.length_c   1.000
_cell.angle_alpha   90.00
_cell.angle_beta   90.00
_cell.angle_gamma   90.00
#
_symmetry.space_group_name_H-M   'P 1'
#
loop_
_entity.id
_entity.type
_entity.pdbx_description
1 polymer ?
#
loop_
_entity_poly.entity_id
_entity_poly.type
_entity_poly.pdbx_seq_one_letter_code
_entity_poly.pdbx_strand_id
1 'polypeptide(L)'
;MNDDHVEPSPYVAGLPFGRELPLPECVGWQTFPFAGEMTVRPLERPVLPEPPRHGEDGPESCDICRRADETYLWTDEYWRLSALEEPSGLPGTVLLWSREHHDLADLPAERAAEIGPMLQRAERAVSALGGIARVHISRWGDGAAHLHWWLFGRPEGMLQLRGSDMPLWGDALPALSAADWQASNKLIAAAMAEGGGTAHV
;
A
#
# COMPACT_ATOMS: atom_id res chain seq x y z
N MET A 1 -15.06 6.63 36.82
CA MET A 1 -14.65 6.66 35.42
C MET A 1 -13.43 7.55 35.39
N ASN A 2 -12.23 6.95 35.33
CA ASN A 2 -11.01 7.73 35.11
C ASN A 2 -11.05 8.14 33.64
N ASP A 3 -11.21 9.42 33.42
CA ASP A 3 -10.88 10.04 32.12
C ASP A 3 -9.36 9.97 32.01
N ASP A 4 -8.84 8.90 31.41
CA ASP A 4 -7.44 8.83 31.01
C ASP A 4 -7.24 9.83 29.85
N HIS A 5 -7.09 11.09 30.21
CA HIS A 5 -6.67 12.13 29.28
C HIS A 5 -5.26 11.81 28.82
N VAL A 6 -5.14 11.17 27.67
CA VAL A 6 -3.84 10.97 27.00
C VAL A 6 -3.39 12.33 26.48
N GLU A 7 -2.32 12.87 27.05
CA GLU A 7 -1.76 14.13 26.58
C GLU A 7 -0.90 13.92 25.32
N PRO A 8 -0.96 14.87 24.35
CA PRO A 8 -0.12 14.79 23.17
C PRO A 8 1.37 14.89 23.55
N SER A 9 2.23 14.22 22.76
CA SER A 9 3.68 14.31 22.94
C SER A 9 4.17 15.78 22.81
N PRO A 10 5.34 16.12 23.39
CA PRO A 10 5.90 17.49 23.25
C PRO A 10 6.06 17.93 21.79
N TYR A 11 6.37 17.01 20.88
CA TYR A 11 6.43 17.30 19.45
C TYR A 11 5.06 17.72 18.91
N VAL A 12 4.03 16.92 19.16
CA VAL A 12 2.66 17.20 18.71
C VAL A 12 2.15 18.51 19.33
N ALA A 13 2.38 18.73 20.63
CA ALA A 13 1.97 19.95 21.31
C ALA A 13 2.59 21.23 20.70
N GLY A 14 3.78 21.12 20.10
CA GLY A 14 4.49 22.22 19.41
C GLY A 14 4.06 22.48 17.97
N LEU A 15 3.19 21.67 17.38
CA LEU A 15 2.75 21.84 15.99
C LEU A 15 1.85 23.08 15.82
N PRO A 16 1.87 23.72 14.63
CA PRO A 16 1.15 24.97 14.36
C PRO A 16 -0.33 24.71 14.00
N PHE A 17 -1.10 24.14 14.90
CA PHE A 17 -2.53 23.86 14.70
C PHE A 17 -3.34 25.12 14.33
N GLY A 18 -4.20 24.99 13.33
CA GLY A 18 -5.09 26.06 12.87
C GLY A 18 -4.36 27.23 12.21
N ARG A 19 -3.06 27.15 11.98
CA ARG A 19 -2.30 28.18 11.30
C ARG A 19 -2.16 27.86 9.82
N GLU A 20 -2.05 28.91 9.02
CA GLU A 20 -1.68 28.79 7.61
C GLU A 20 -0.25 28.23 7.48
N LEU A 21 -0.07 27.27 6.58
CA LEU A 21 1.21 26.65 6.27
C LEU A 21 1.64 27.00 4.85
N PRO A 22 2.94 27.26 4.61
CA PRO A 22 3.43 27.51 3.26
C PRO A 22 3.32 26.27 2.39
N LEU A 23 3.04 26.48 1.10
CA LEU A 23 3.10 25.39 0.13
C LEU A 23 4.53 24.85 0.01
N PRO A 24 4.73 23.53 0.09
CA PRO A 24 6.04 22.93 -0.12
C PRO A 24 6.41 22.95 -1.61
N GLU A 25 7.71 22.87 -1.90
CA GLU A 25 8.23 22.90 -3.28
C GLU A 25 7.71 21.76 -4.16
N CYS A 26 7.36 20.62 -3.56
CA CYS A 26 6.88 19.43 -4.29
C CYS A 26 5.62 19.69 -5.11
N VAL A 27 4.78 20.65 -4.76
CA VAL A 27 3.60 21.01 -5.56
C VAL A 27 3.96 21.60 -6.93
N GLY A 28 5.20 22.08 -7.11
CA GLY A 28 5.75 22.55 -8.38
C GLY A 28 6.47 21.47 -9.18
N TRP A 29 6.61 20.27 -8.67
CA TRP A 29 7.29 19.19 -9.38
C TRP A 29 6.42 18.61 -10.49
N GLN A 30 7.06 18.22 -11.60
CA GLN A 30 6.36 17.58 -12.71
C GLN A 30 5.73 16.23 -12.35
N THR A 31 6.19 15.62 -11.27
CA THR A 31 5.67 14.34 -10.75
C THR A 31 4.42 14.53 -9.91
N PHE A 32 4.14 15.73 -9.43
CA PHE A 32 2.94 16.04 -8.67
C PHE A 32 1.72 16.12 -9.63
N PRO A 33 0.61 15.37 -9.38
CA PRO A 33 -0.46 15.23 -10.37
C PRO A 33 -1.41 16.40 -10.48
N PHE A 34 -1.42 17.32 -9.51
CA PHE A 34 -2.39 18.39 -9.45
C PHE A 34 -1.77 19.74 -9.83
N ALA A 35 -2.56 20.62 -10.45
CA ALA A 35 -2.17 21.95 -10.87
C ALA A 35 -3.26 22.97 -10.49
N GLY A 36 -2.92 24.25 -10.49
CA GLY A 36 -3.82 25.34 -10.15
C GLY A 36 -3.47 25.99 -8.81
N GLU A 37 -4.38 26.80 -8.29
CA GLU A 37 -4.23 27.41 -6.97
C GLU A 37 -4.48 26.37 -5.89
N MET A 38 -3.48 26.13 -5.07
CA MET A 38 -3.53 25.17 -3.97
C MET A 38 -3.20 25.86 -2.66
N THR A 39 -3.72 25.31 -1.58
CA THR A 39 -3.38 25.73 -0.22
C THR A 39 -3.11 24.50 0.63
N VAL A 40 -2.26 24.62 1.64
CA VAL A 40 -2.10 23.57 2.66
C VAL A 40 -3.28 23.66 3.63
N ARG A 41 -3.94 22.54 3.89
CA ARG A 41 -4.98 22.47 4.92
C ARG A 41 -4.35 22.77 6.29
N PRO A 42 -5.00 23.60 7.13
CA PRO A 42 -4.54 23.76 8.51
C PRO A 42 -4.49 22.43 9.24
N LEU A 43 -3.48 22.25 10.09
CA LEU A 43 -3.44 21.08 10.96
C LEU A 43 -4.58 21.14 11.97
N GLU A 44 -5.32 20.04 12.07
CA GLU A 44 -6.33 19.84 13.09
C GLU A 44 -5.69 19.40 14.41
N ARG A 45 -6.44 19.56 15.51
CA ARG A 45 -6.00 19.08 16.81
C ARG A 45 -5.88 17.56 16.82
N PRO A 46 -4.90 16.99 17.56
CA PRO A 46 -4.77 15.55 17.68
C PRO A 46 -6.01 14.94 18.34
N VAL A 47 -6.38 13.75 17.88
CA VAL A 47 -7.39 12.89 18.51
C VAL A 47 -6.65 11.83 19.31
N LEU A 48 -6.84 11.83 20.63
CA LEU A 48 -6.20 10.89 21.56
C LEU A 48 -7.23 10.29 22.52
N PRO A 49 -7.23 8.97 22.70
CA PRO A 49 -6.47 7.99 21.93
C PRO A 49 -6.88 7.98 20.47
N GLU A 50 -5.97 7.56 19.58
CA GLU A 50 -6.34 7.35 18.18
C GLU A 50 -7.41 6.25 18.06
N PRO A 51 -8.32 6.36 17.07
CA PRO A 51 -9.24 5.27 16.79
C PRO A 51 -8.46 4.02 16.37
N PRO A 52 -8.95 2.81 16.76
CA PRO A 52 -8.27 1.58 16.39
C PRO A 52 -8.22 1.40 14.87
N ARG A 53 -7.12 0.88 14.36
CA ARG A 53 -7.00 0.44 12.96
C ARG A 53 -7.86 -0.81 12.72
N HIS A 54 -8.18 -1.07 11.48
CA HIS A 54 -8.87 -2.30 11.13
C HIS A 54 -8.06 -3.55 11.56
N GLY A 55 -8.68 -4.42 12.34
CA GLY A 55 -8.01 -5.59 12.91
C GLY A 55 -7.15 -5.33 14.15
N GLU A 56 -7.12 -4.12 14.73
CA GLU A 56 -6.30 -3.81 15.91
C GLU A 56 -6.61 -4.69 17.12
N ASP A 57 -7.86 -5.14 17.26
CA ASP A 57 -8.30 -6.04 18.33
C ASP A 57 -7.89 -7.51 18.12
N GLY A 58 -7.16 -7.81 17.04
CA GLY A 58 -6.63 -9.13 16.74
C GLY A 58 -7.25 -9.82 15.52
N PRO A 59 -6.84 -11.08 15.23
CA PRO A 59 -7.21 -11.80 14.01
C PRO A 59 -8.72 -11.99 13.83
N GLU A 60 -9.48 -12.09 14.89
CA GLU A 60 -10.94 -12.30 14.85
C GLU A 60 -11.68 -11.06 14.30
N SER A 61 -11.14 -9.87 14.48
CA SER A 61 -11.68 -8.61 13.96
C SER A 61 -11.09 -8.23 12.59
N CYS A 62 -10.14 -9.01 12.06
CA CYS A 62 -9.39 -8.71 10.85
C CYS A 62 -10.00 -9.41 9.63
N ASP A 63 -10.50 -8.63 8.65
CA ASP A 63 -11.04 -9.18 7.41
C ASP A 63 -9.98 -9.90 6.57
N ILE A 64 -8.74 -9.44 6.63
CA ILE A 64 -7.62 -10.08 5.91
C ILE A 64 -7.39 -11.49 6.42
N CYS A 65 -7.49 -11.72 7.74
CA CYS A 65 -7.37 -13.05 8.34
C CYS A 65 -8.50 -13.99 7.92
N ARG A 66 -9.73 -13.46 7.77
CA ARG A 66 -10.92 -14.23 7.41
C ARG A 66 -11.09 -14.48 5.92
N ARG A 67 -10.36 -13.74 5.10
CA ARG A 67 -10.46 -13.83 3.64
C ARG A 67 -9.92 -15.17 3.14
N ALA A 68 -10.72 -15.88 2.33
CA ALA A 68 -10.35 -17.17 1.75
C ALA A 68 -9.19 -17.02 0.75
N ASP A 69 -8.33 -18.05 0.67
CA ASP A 69 -7.13 -18.03 -0.18
C ASP A 69 -7.47 -17.83 -1.67
N GLU A 70 -8.58 -18.33 -2.14
CA GLU A 70 -9.04 -18.24 -3.53
C GLU A 70 -9.37 -16.79 -3.97
N THR A 71 -9.49 -15.87 -3.02
CA THR A 71 -9.73 -14.45 -3.31
C THR A 71 -8.44 -13.67 -3.55
N TYR A 72 -7.29 -14.27 -3.28
CA TYR A 72 -5.98 -13.72 -3.57
C TYR A 72 -5.53 -14.10 -4.99
N LEU A 73 -4.59 -13.36 -5.54
CA LEU A 73 -3.94 -13.71 -6.79
C LEU A 73 -3.04 -14.94 -6.63
N TRP A 74 -2.34 -14.97 -5.49
CA TRP A 74 -1.37 -16.01 -5.16
C TRP A 74 -1.23 -16.14 -3.64
N THR A 75 -0.96 -17.37 -3.18
CA THR A 75 -0.68 -17.67 -1.77
C THR A 75 0.42 -18.74 -1.64
N ASP A 76 1.19 -18.66 -0.54
CA ASP A 76 2.01 -19.77 -0.05
C ASP A 76 1.74 -20.02 1.45
N GLU A 77 2.64 -20.72 2.12
CA GLU A 77 2.49 -21.05 3.54
C GLU A 77 2.46 -19.81 4.44
N TYR A 78 3.14 -18.70 4.06
CA TYR A 78 3.35 -17.54 4.92
C TYR A 78 2.92 -16.21 4.32
N TRP A 79 2.71 -16.17 3.02
CA TRP A 79 2.45 -14.93 2.28
C TRP A 79 1.25 -15.04 1.35
N ARG A 80 0.65 -13.90 1.08
CA ARG A 80 -0.48 -13.75 0.16
C ARG A 80 -0.27 -12.53 -0.73
N LEU A 81 -0.67 -12.61 -1.98
CA LEU A 81 -0.67 -11.47 -2.90
C LEU A 81 -2.08 -11.22 -3.40
N SER A 82 -2.57 -9.99 -3.27
CA SER A 82 -3.88 -9.58 -3.79
C SER A 82 -3.77 -8.48 -4.84
N ALA A 83 -4.73 -8.41 -5.76
CA ALA A 83 -5.03 -7.19 -6.47
C ALA A 83 -5.78 -6.20 -5.56
N LEU A 84 -6.03 -4.99 -6.07
CA LEU A 84 -7.04 -4.11 -5.52
C LEU A 84 -8.44 -4.70 -5.73
N GLU A 85 -9.44 -4.21 -5.03
CA GLU A 85 -10.84 -4.60 -5.25
C GLU A 85 -11.38 -4.08 -6.59
N GLU A 86 -10.89 -2.92 -7.02
CA GLU A 86 -11.25 -2.25 -8.27
C GLU A 86 -10.00 -1.94 -9.10
N PRO A 87 -10.10 -1.90 -10.44
CA PRO A 87 -8.99 -1.50 -11.30
C PRO A 87 -8.53 -0.07 -10.99
N SER A 88 -7.22 0.16 -10.91
CA SER A 88 -6.62 1.49 -10.81
C SER A 88 -6.11 1.97 -12.18
N GLY A 89 -5.67 3.22 -12.25
CA GLY A 89 -5.03 3.78 -13.43
C GLY A 89 -3.56 3.34 -13.63
N LEU A 90 -2.99 2.58 -12.68
CA LEU A 90 -1.62 2.07 -12.75
C LEU A 90 -1.61 0.55 -12.97
N PRO A 91 -0.82 0.05 -13.90
CA PRO A 91 -0.69 -1.40 -14.12
C PRO A 91 0.04 -2.06 -12.96
N GLY A 92 -0.34 -3.28 -12.62
CA GLY A 92 0.34 -4.11 -11.63
C GLY A 92 0.32 -3.53 -10.21
N THR A 93 -0.76 -2.82 -9.85
CA THR A 93 -0.97 -2.41 -8.46
C THR A 93 -1.46 -3.61 -7.66
N VAL A 94 -0.62 -4.10 -6.76
CA VAL A 94 -0.90 -5.28 -5.92
C VAL A 94 -0.43 -5.05 -4.48
N LEU A 95 -0.97 -5.86 -3.57
CA LEU A 95 -0.58 -5.86 -2.16
C LEU A 95 -0.02 -7.22 -1.77
N LEU A 96 1.15 -7.20 -1.15
CA LEU A 96 1.76 -8.35 -0.50
C LEU A 96 1.43 -8.33 0.99
N TRP A 97 0.84 -9.41 1.50
CA TRP A 97 0.38 -9.56 2.88
C TRP A 97 1.11 -10.69 3.58
N SER A 98 1.33 -10.56 4.89
CA SER A 98 1.57 -11.76 5.72
C SER A 98 0.31 -12.63 5.74
N ARG A 99 0.46 -13.96 5.84
CA ARG A 99 -0.70 -14.84 6.03
C ARG A 99 -1.25 -14.73 7.45
N GLU A 100 -0.36 -14.77 8.42
CA GLU A 100 -0.71 -14.62 9.82
C GLU A 100 -0.88 -13.15 10.20
N HIS A 101 -1.63 -12.94 11.27
CA HIS A 101 -1.92 -11.63 11.81
C HIS A 101 -0.73 -11.08 12.57
N HIS A 102 0.08 -10.28 11.88
CA HIS A 102 1.22 -9.56 12.42
C HIS A 102 1.22 -8.13 11.95
N ASP A 103 1.82 -7.24 12.71
CA ASP A 103 2.37 -6.00 12.17
C ASP A 103 3.89 -6.16 11.99
N LEU A 104 4.56 -5.18 11.39
CA LEU A 104 6.00 -5.28 11.12
C LEU A 104 6.84 -5.41 12.39
N ALA A 105 6.40 -4.75 13.47
CA ALA A 105 7.14 -4.70 14.72
C ALA A 105 7.12 -6.03 15.51
N ASP A 106 6.09 -6.85 15.30
CA ASP A 106 5.89 -8.13 16.01
C ASP A 106 6.06 -9.37 15.11
N LEU A 107 6.48 -9.13 13.85
CA LEU A 107 6.73 -10.22 12.91
C LEU A 107 7.86 -11.13 13.43
N PRO A 108 7.68 -12.47 13.46
CA PRO A 108 8.74 -13.40 13.84
C PRO A 108 10.00 -13.22 13.00
N ALA A 109 11.17 -13.36 13.60
CA ALA A 109 12.47 -13.10 12.96
C ALA A 109 12.67 -13.88 11.66
N GLU A 110 12.18 -15.12 11.60
CA GLU A 110 12.22 -15.97 10.40
C GLU A 110 11.41 -15.36 9.27
N ARG A 111 10.19 -14.86 9.56
CA ARG A 111 9.33 -14.17 8.59
C ARG A 111 9.91 -12.83 8.18
N ALA A 112 10.49 -12.09 9.15
CA ALA A 112 11.17 -10.83 8.85
C ALA A 112 12.35 -11.01 7.88
N ALA A 113 13.09 -12.11 7.99
CA ALA A 113 14.19 -12.45 7.06
C ALA A 113 13.70 -12.75 5.63
N GLU A 114 12.45 -13.14 5.45
CA GLU A 114 11.86 -13.45 4.13
C GLU A 114 11.33 -12.21 3.39
N ILE A 115 11.13 -11.09 4.07
CA ILE A 115 10.55 -9.87 3.47
C ILE A 115 11.31 -9.45 2.21
N GLY A 116 12.64 -9.33 2.29
CA GLY A 116 13.46 -8.92 1.15
C GLY A 116 13.31 -9.83 -0.08
N PRO A 117 13.54 -11.15 0.07
CA PRO A 117 13.30 -12.12 -1.00
C PRO A 117 11.86 -12.11 -1.56
N MET A 118 10.85 -11.94 -0.70
CA MET A 118 9.45 -11.93 -1.12
C MET A 118 9.09 -10.64 -1.88
N LEU A 119 9.54 -9.48 -1.42
CA LEU A 119 9.38 -8.21 -2.15
C LEU A 119 10.08 -8.26 -3.51
N GLN A 120 11.29 -8.84 -3.58
CA GLN A 120 12.02 -9.01 -4.83
C GLN A 120 11.26 -9.95 -5.80
N ARG A 121 10.62 -11.00 -5.29
CA ARG A 121 9.78 -11.91 -6.08
C ARG A 121 8.55 -11.19 -6.61
N ALA A 122 7.83 -10.45 -5.76
CA ALA A 122 6.67 -9.67 -6.15
C ALA A 122 7.01 -8.57 -7.17
N GLU A 123 8.16 -7.88 -7.00
CA GLU A 123 8.66 -6.91 -7.97
C GLU A 123 8.90 -7.54 -9.34
N ARG A 124 9.55 -8.72 -9.38
CA ARG A 124 9.76 -9.48 -10.63
C ARG A 124 8.44 -9.89 -11.27
N ALA A 125 7.46 -10.32 -10.47
CA ALA A 125 6.15 -10.71 -10.96
C ALA A 125 5.40 -9.53 -11.59
N VAL A 126 5.42 -8.35 -10.98
CA VAL A 126 4.86 -7.12 -11.58
C VAL A 126 5.63 -6.73 -12.84
N SER A 127 6.95 -6.83 -12.85
CA SER A 127 7.78 -6.52 -14.01
C SER A 127 7.55 -7.47 -15.19
N ALA A 128 7.08 -8.69 -14.94
CA ALA A 128 6.75 -9.68 -15.98
C ALA A 128 5.56 -9.26 -16.86
N LEU A 129 4.78 -8.25 -16.48
CA LEU A 129 3.76 -7.63 -17.32
C LEU A 129 4.34 -7.07 -18.64
N GLY A 130 5.63 -6.76 -18.67
CA GLY A 130 6.27 -6.03 -19.77
C GLY A 130 5.92 -4.54 -19.74
N GLY A 131 6.75 -3.71 -20.33
CA GLY A 131 6.53 -2.26 -20.34
C GLY A 131 6.55 -1.58 -18.97
N ILE A 132 7.00 -2.26 -17.93
CA ILE A 132 7.19 -1.71 -16.58
C ILE A 132 8.65 -1.31 -16.40
N ALA A 133 8.90 -0.02 -16.23
CA ALA A 133 10.25 0.50 -16.06
C ALA A 133 10.78 0.30 -14.64
N ARG A 134 9.93 0.41 -13.64
CA ARG A 134 10.25 0.24 -12.21
C ARG A 134 9.00 -0.17 -11.45
N VAL A 135 9.19 -0.84 -10.33
CA VAL A 135 8.14 -1.11 -9.35
C VAL A 135 8.45 -0.30 -8.10
N HIS A 136 7.49 0.51 -7.67
CA HIS A 136 7.57 1.22 -6.41
C HIS A 136 6.96 0.36 -5.31
N ILE A 137 7.63 0.27 -4.18
CA ILE A 137 7.17 -0.50 -3.02
C ILE A 137 7.03 0.45 -1.84
N SER A 138 5.86 0.46 -1.24
CA SER A 138 5.54 1.34 -0.11
C SER A 138 4.80 0.57 0.97
N ARG A 139 4.96 1.00 2.23
CA ARG A 139 4.20 0.50 3.36
C ARG A 139 3.52 1.66 4.07
N TRP A 140 2.20 1.61 4.15
CA TRP A 140 1.38 2.47 5.00
C TRP A 140 0.65 1.57 5.99
N GLY A 141 0.81 1.82 7.29
CA GLY A 141 0.29 0.95 8.36
C GLY A 141 -0.88 1.55 9.12
N ASP A 142 -1.47 2.65 8.62
CA ASP A 142 -2.50 3.38 9.38
C ASP A 142 -3.91 2.80 9.21
N GLY A 143 -4.18 2.12 8.09
CA GLY A 143 -5.52 1.59 7.80
C GLY A 143 -5.80 0.22 8.42
N ALA A 144 -4.81 -0.66 8.50
CA ALA A 144 -4.96 -2.01 9.00
C ALA A 144 -3.77 -2.45 9.84
N ALA A 145 -4.08 -3.11 10.97
CA ALA A 145 -3.11 -3.77 11.85
C ALA A 145 -2.81 -5.20 11.32
N HIS A 146 -2.53 -5.31 10.03
CA HIS A 146 -2.13 -6.53 9.35
C HIS A 146 -1.06 -6.19 8.33
N LEU A 147 0.12 -6.80 8.46
CA LEU A 147 1.30 -6.45 7.67
C LEU A 147 1.06 -6.57 6.17
N HIS A 148 1.34 -5.48 5.46
CA HIS A 148 1.23 -5.44 4.01
C HIS A 148 2.17 -4.42 3.38
N TRP A 149 2.50 -4.66 2.11
CA TRP A 149 3.21 -3.73 1.22
C TRP A 149 2.42 -3.50 -0.05
N TRP A 150 2.42 -2.28 -0.49
CA TRP A 150 1.89 -1.85 -1.78
C TRP A 150 2.99 -1.91 -2.83
N LEU A 151 2.69 -2.48 -3.98
CA LEU A 151 3.54 -2.47 -5.15
C LEU A 151 2.81 -1.77 -6.29
N PHE A 152 3.50 -0.89 -6.99
CA PHE A 152 2.96 -0.10 -8.11
C PHE A 152 3.88 -0.20 -9.30
N GLY A 153 3.38 -0.69 -10.44
CA GLY A 153 4.13 -0.75 -11.68
C GLY A 153 4.16 0.62 -12.37
N ARG A 154 5.34 1.23 -12.52
CA ARG A 154 5.48 2.45 -13.30
C ARG A 154 5.69 2.10 -14.78
N PRO A 155 4.80 2.53 -15.70
CA PRO A 155 4.96 2.30 -17.12
C PRO A 155 6.26 2.89 -17.66
N GLU A 156 6.85 2.20 -18.63
CA GLU A 156 8.05 2.65 -19.31
C GLU A 156 7.79 3.95 -20.08
N GLY A 157 8.78 4.85 -20.08
CA GLY A 157 8.66 6.17 -20.71
C GLY A 157 7.90 7.21 -19.91
N MET A 158 7.07 6.83 -18.94
CA MET A 158 6.25 7.75 -18.14
C MET A 158 7.05 8.35 -16.99
N LEU A 159 7.90 9.33 -17.31
CA LEU A 159 8.78 9.99 -16.32
C LEU A 159 8.00 10.85 -15.32
N GLN A 160 6.83 11.30 -15.69
CA GLN A 160 5.95 12.06 -14.80
C GLN A 160 5.39 11.22 -13.65
N LEU A 161 5.30 9.91 -13.82
CA LEU A 161 4.82 8.97 -12.79
C LEU A 161 5.94 8.48 -11.85
N ARG A 162 6.97 9.29 -11.61
CA ARG A 162 8.09 8.94 -10.71
C ARG A 162 7.85 9.45 -9.31
N GLY A 163 8.54 8.82 -8.35
CA GLY A 163 8.64 9.30 -6.98
C GLY A 163 7.45 8.94 -6.10
N SER A 164 7.34 9.62 -4.97
CA SER A 164 6.36 9.37 -3.93
C SER A 164 4.93 9.73 -4.31
N ASP A 165 4.75 10.56 -5.34
CA ASP A 165 3.43 11.02 -5.80
C ASP A 165 2.73 10.01 -6.74
N MET A 166 3.43 8.94 -7.12
CA MET A 166 2.90 7.94 -8.05
C MET A 166 1.55 7.33 -7.63
N PRO A 167 1.29 7.01 -6.35
CA PRO A 167 -0.02 6.52 -5.95
C PRO A 167 -1.17 7.49 -6.27
N LEU A 168 -0.95 8.80 -6.15
CA LEU A 168 -1.94 9.82 -6.51
C LEU A 168 -2.29 9.81 -8.00
N TRP A 169 -1.35 9.40 -8.86
CA TRP A 169 -1.61 9.19 -10.28
C TRP A 169 -2.51 7.99 -10.54
N GLY A 170 -2.46 6.97 -9.67
CA GLY A 170 -3.35 5.81 -9.75
C GLY A 170 -4.82 6.19 -9.71
N ASP A 171 -5.15 7.21 -8.91
CA ASP A 171 -6.52 7.73 -8.76
C ASP A 171 -6.88 8.77 -9.84
N ALA A 172 -5.87 9.51 -10.35
CA ALA A 172 -6.08 10.56 -11.34
C ALA A 172 -6.18 10.03 -12.78
N LEU A 173 -5.54 8.91 -13.09
CA LEU A 173 -5.56 8.29 -14.42
C LEU A 173 -6.86 7.49 -14.62
N PRO A 174 -7.33 7.34 -15.86
CA PRO A 174 -8.42 6.42 -16.16
C PRO A 174 -8.08 5.00 -15.69
N ALA A 175 -9.01 4.37 -15.00
CA ALA A 175 -8.86 2.99 -14.57
C ALA A 175 -8.63 2.06 -15.76
N LEU A 176 -7.83 1.02 -15.58
CA LEU A 176 -7.66 -0.05 -16.58
C LEU A 176 -9.01 -0.69 -16.91
N SER A 177 -9.17 -1.17 -18.14
CA SER A 177 -10.33 -1.99 -18.47
C SER A 177 -10.35 -3.25 -17.61
N ALA A 178 -11.53 -3.77 -17.29
CA ALA A 178 -11.65 -5.02 -16.52
C ALA A 178 -10.88 -6.18 -17.18
N ALA A 179 -10.87 -6.24 -18.50
CA ALA A 179 -10.16 -7.28 -19.26
C ALA A 179 -8.63 -7.15 -19.10
N ASP A 180 -8.08 -5.93 -19.24
CA ASP A 180 -6.63 -5.70 -19.09
C ASP A 180 -6.18 -5.91 -17.64
N TRP A 181 -6.99 -5.48 -16.70
CA TRP A 181 -6.74 -5.69 -15.28
C TRP A 181 -6.72 -7.19 -14.92
N GLN A 182 -7.69 -7.98 -15.37
CA GLN A 182 -7.73 -9.42 -15.17
C GLN A 182 -6.55 -10.13 -15.86
N ALA A 183 -6.21 -9.74 -17.08
CA ALA A 183 -5.05 -10.28 -17.80
C ALA A 183 -3.74 -10.02 -17.06
N SER A 184 -3.57 -8.79 -16.55
CA SER A 184 -2.42 -8.41 -15.73
C SER A 184 -2.32 -9.24 -14.44
N ASN A 185 -3.44 -9.41 -13.74
CA ASN A 185 -3.52 -10.20 -12.51
C ASN A 185 -3.13 -11.66 -12.74
N LYS A 186 -3.58 -12.27 -13.84
CA LYS A 186 -3.20 -13.64 -14.23
C LYS A 186 -1.70 -13.79 -14.48
N LEU A 187 -1.10 -12.83 -15.20
CA LEU A 187 0.34 -12.84 -15.45
C LEU A 187 1.15 -12.71 -14.16
N ILE A 188 0.76 -11.80 -13.27
CA ILE A 188 1.43 -11.61 -11.97
C ILE A 188 1.30 -12.87 -11.11
N ALA A 189 0.11 -13.46 -11.02
CA ALA A 189 -0.11 -14.67 -10.24
C ALA A 189 0.71 -15.86 -10.77
N ALA A 190 0.77 -16.04 -12.09
CA ALA A 190 1.58 -17.07 -12.73
C ALA A 190 3.07 -16.88 -12.43
N ALA A 191 3.59 -15.65 -12.56
CA ALA A 191 4.98 -15.33 -12.26
C ALA A 191 5.33 -15.53 -10.77
N MET A 192 4.41 -15.23 -9.86
CA MET A 192 4.55 -15.58 -8.45
C MET A 192 4.64 -17.09 -8.24
N ALA A 193 3.83 -17.87 -8.92
CA ALA A 193 3.79 -19.33 -8.76
C ALA A 193 5.04 -20.06 -9.29
N GLU A 194 5.82 -19.45 -10.20
CA GLU A 194 7.11 -20.00 -10.65
C GLU A 194 8.10 -20.25 -9.50
N GLY A 195 8.05 -19.43 -8.45
CA GLY A 195 8.87 -19.60 -7.25
C GLY A 195 8.21 -20.44 -6.15
N GLY A 196 7.09 -21.12 -6.42
CA GLY A 196 6.30 -21.91 -5.46
C GLY A 196 5.02 -21.20 -5.03
N GLY A 197 4.23 -21.87 -4.18
CA GLY A 197 2.88 -21.42 -3.81
C GLY A 197 1.84 -21.70 -4.91
N THR A 198 0.64 -21.14 -4.75
CA THR A 198 -0.52 -21.44 -5.61
C THR A 198 -1.09 -20.14 -6.20
N ALA A 199 -1.25 -20.08 -7.51
CA ALA A 199 -2.01 -19.05 -8.20
C ALA A 199 -3.51 -19.40 -8.19
N HIS A 200 -4.39 -18.41 -8.00
CA HIS A 200 -5.85 -18.59 -7.85
C HIS A 200 -6.67 -17.92 -8.96
N VAL A 201 -6.07 -17.46 -10.07
CA VAL A 201 -6.68 -16.70 -11.17
C VAL A 201 -6.65 -17.40 -12.53
#